data_9056eb0dcf3ce978a400048a596e6263
#
_entry.id   9056eb0dcf3ce978a400048a596e6263
#
_cell.length_a   1.000
_cell.length_b   1.000
_cell.length_c   1.000
_cell.angle_alpha   90.00
_cell.angle_beta   90.00
_cell.angle_gamma   90.00
#
_symmetry.space_group_name_H-M   'P 1'
#
loop_
_entity.id
_entity.type
_entity.pdbx_description
1 polymer ?
#
loop_
_entity_poly.entity_id
_entity_poly.type
_entity_poly.pdbx_seq_one_letter_code
_entity_poly.pdbx_strand_id
1 'polypeptide(L)'
;MTKQILVGGVPIGGGAPVVIQSMLNTKTTDVEGSLKQIRQLASAGCQIARLAVPNMEAARSFADICKDSPLPLVADIHFDYRLAIAAAEGGASKIRINPGNIGGEDRVKAVVEVCKDKHIPIRIGVNGGSLDKRLLEKYGHPTAEALVESAFEHLELLEKQGFYDTCVSMKSSTVPTMVAAARLFRTKCDYPLHIGVTETGPVRQGLIKSAMGIGALLLDGIGDTIRVSLTDDPVQEVYAARDILKAAGLRKDGVNIVSCPTCGRTRIDLIGLVNRVDEALKNCEKPITVAVMGCVVNGPGEAREADIGIAGGDGWGMIFEKGVQVEKLPYDELLPALLKRIEAL
;
A
#
# COMPACT_ATOMS: atom_id res chain seq x y z
N MET A 1 -15.54 5.91 -12.99
CA MET A 1 -15.34 4.76 -12.07
C MET A 1 -14.49 3.75 -12.83
N THR A 2 -13.52 3.08 -12.20
CA THR A 2 -12.70 2.07 -12.87
C THR A 2 -13.46 0.77 -13.08
N LYS A 3 -13.00 -0.08 -14.02
CA LYS A 3 -13.44 -1.48 -14.09
C LYS A 3 -13.11 -2.19 -12.78
N GLN A 4 -13.88 -3.21 -12.42
CA GLN A 4 -13.57 -4.05 -11.28
C GLN A 4 -12.96 -5.38 -11.74
N ILE A 5 -11.90 -5.82 -11.07
CA ILE A 5 -11.31 -7.16 -11.19
C ILE A 5 -11.29 -7.83 -9.82
N LEU A 6 -11.22 -9.15 -9.78
CA LEU A 6 -11.11 -9.92 -8.54
C LEU A 6 -9.75 -10.61 -8.44
N VAL A 7 -9.08 -10.44 -7.30
CA VAL A 7 -7.80 -11.10 -7.01
C VAL A 7 -7.98 -12.00 -5.81
N GLY A 8 -8.17 -13.30 -6.05
CA GLY A 8 -8.46 -14.25 -4.97
C GLY A 8 -9.66 -13.84 -4.11
N GLY A 9 -10.70 -13.29 -4.72
CA GLY A 9 -11.89 -12.79 -4.01
C GLY A 9 -11.79 -11.33 -3.53
N VAL A 10 -10.60 -10.70 -3.55
CA VAL A 10 -10.42 -9.29 -3.19
C VAL A 10 -10.78 -8.41 -4.38
N PRO A 11 -11.80 -7.53 -4.28
CA PRO A 11 -12.18 -6.63 -5.36
C PRO A 11 -11.19 -5.48 -5.50
N ILE A 12 -10.81 -5.17 -6.74
CA ILE A 12 -9.92 -4.06 -7.10
C ILE A 12 -10.62 -3.21 -8.15
N GLY A 13 -10.75 -1.92 -7.92
CA GLY A 13 -11.49 -1.02 -8.81
C GLY A 13 -13.00 -1.08 -8.61
N GLY A 14 -13.78 -0.47 -9.49
CA GLY A 14 -15.24 -0.45 -9.41
C GLY A 14 -15.81 0.31 -8.21
N GLY A 15 -15.02 1.16 -7.56
CA GLY A 15 -15.41 1.85 -6.33
C GLY A 15 -15.19 1.05 -5.05
N ALA A 16 -14.53 -0.13 -5.12
CA ALA A 16 -14.11 -0.87 -3.94
C ALA A 16 -13.03 -0.07 -3.15
N PRO A 17 -12.88 -0.33 -1.85
CA PRO A 17 -11.82 0.28 -1.06
C PRO A 17 -10.42 0.01 -1.65
N VAL A 18 -9.52 0.98 -1.49
CA VAL A 18 -8.13 0.85 -1.98
C VAL A 18 -7.41 -0.26 -1.23
N VAL A 19 -6.85 -1.21 -1.99
CA VAL A 19 -6.23 -2.43 -1.47
C VAL A 19 -4.74 -2.23 -1.21
N ILE A 20 -4.26 -2.64 -0.04
CA ILE A 20 -2.84 -2.67 0.31
C ILE A 20 -2.22 -3.97 -0.19
N GLN A 21 -1.22 -3.86 -1.06
CA GLN A 21 -0.38 -4.97 -1.49
C GLN A 21 1.06 -4.75 -1.00
N SER A 22 1.72 -5.79 -0.50
CA SER A 22 3.16 -5.78 -0.23
C SER A 22 3.88 -6.88 -1.00
N MET A 23 5.20 -6.87 -0.95
CA MET A 23 6.04 -7.85 -1.64
C MET A 23 7.00 -8.49 -0.63
N LEU A 24 7.08 -9.81 -0.65
CA LEU A 24 8.01 -10.55 0.18
C LEU A 24 9.47 -10.27 -0.22
N ASN A 25 10.35 -10.29 0.77
CA ASN A 25 11.80 -10.25 0.58
C ASN A 25 12.46 -11.63 0.83
N THR A 26 11.69 -12.64 1.23
CA THR A 26 12.13 -14.03 1.30
C THR A 26 12.34 -14.63 -0.09
N LYS A 27 13.21 -15.60 -0.21
CA LYS A 27 13.30 -16.41 -1.44
C LYS A 27 12.05 -17.28 -1.54
N THR A 28 11.41 -17.32 -2.70
CA THR A 28 10.19 -18.12 -2.92
C THR A 28 10.44 -19.64 -2.73
N THR A 29 11.68 -20.09 -2.86
CA THR A 29 12.09 -21.47 -2.56
C THR A 29 12.13 -21.79 -1.07
N ASP A 30 12.11 -20.77 -0.19
CA ASP A 30 11.94 -20.92 1.25
C ASP A 30 10.43 -20.82 1.59
N VAL A 31 9.74 -21.95 1.52
CA VAL A 31 8.29 -22.04 1.70
C VAL A 31 7.88 -21.62 3.12
N GLU A 32 8.59 -22.12 4.14
CA GLU A 32 8.26 -21.85 5.54
C GLU A 32 8.50 -20.38 5.90
N GLY A 33 9.67 -19.83 5.51
CA GLY A 33 9.98 -18.41 5.70
C GLY A 33 9.00 -17.49 4.97
N SER A 34 8.60 -17.86 3.74
CA SER A 34 7.60 -17.11 2.98
C SER A 34 6.23 -17.12 3.65
N LEU A 35 5.74 -18.27 4.10
CA LEU A 35 4.46 -18.37 4.82
C LEU A 35 4.49 -17.61 6.15
N LYS A 36 5.60 -17.65 6.89
CA LYS A 36 5.77 -16.83 8.09
C LYS A 36 5.65 -15.35 7.78
N GLN A 37 6.35 -14.86 6.75
CA GLN A 37 6.29 -13.46 6.36
C GLN A 37 4.90 -13.04 5.85
N ILE A 38 4.21 -13.91 5.09
CA ILE A 38 2.83 -13.66 4.65
C ILE A 38 1.89 -13.49 5.85
N ARG A 39 2.01 -14.33 6.89
CA ARG A 39 1.20 -14.19 8.11
C ARG A 39 1.48 -12.88 8.84
N GLN A 40 2.74 -12.45 8.90
CA GLN A 40 3.11 -11.14 9.46
C GLN A 40 2.50 -9.99 8.66
N LEU A 41 2.58 -10.04 7.33
CA LEU A 41 1.95 -9.05 6.44
C LEU A 41 0.43 -9.02 6.63
N ALA A 42 -0.23 -10.19 6.72
CA ALA A 42 -1.66 -10.29 6.96
C ALA A 42 -2.05 -9.65 8.29
N SER A 43 -1.31 -9.95 9.36
CA SER A 43 -1.54 -9.36 10.69
C SER A 43 -1.33 -7.85 10.73
N ALA A 44 -0.46 -7.29 9.86
CA ALA A 44 -0.27 -5.86 9.71
C ALA A 44 -1.39 -5.16 8.89
N GLY A 45 -2.27 -5.95 8.25
CA GLY A 45 -3.38 -5.45 7.43
C GLY A 45 -3.11 -5.42 5.92
N CYS A 46 -2.10 -6.14 5.44
CA CYS A 46 -1.90 -6.41 4.02
C CYS A 46 -3.04 -7.30 3.49
N GLN A 47 -3.51 -7.03 2.29
CA GLN A 47 -4.64 -7.75 1.70
C GLN A 47 -4.23 -8.66 0.53
N ILE A 48 -3.10 -8.37 -0.10
CA ILE A 48 -2.54 -9.14 -1.22
C ILE A 48 -1.03 -9.19 -1.08
N ALA A 49 -0.42 -10.37 -1.15
CA ALA A 49 1.03 -10.52 -1.10
C ALA A 49 1.59 -10.88 -2.49
N ARG A 50 2.82 -10.41 -2.79
CA ARG A 50 3.51 -10.67 -4.06
C ARG A 50 4.84 -11.36 -3.81
N LEU A 51 5.13 -12.41 -4.59
CA LEU A 51 6.38 -13.14 -4.56
C LEU A 51 7.05 -13.12 -5.95
N ALA A 52 8.37 -13.05 -5.97
CA ALA A 52 9.14 -13.21 -7.20
C ALA A 52 9.20 -14.69 -7.60
N VAL A 53 8.98 -15.00 -8.88
CA VAL A 53 9.10 -16.37 -9.41
C VAL A 53 10.16 -16.37 -10.52
N PRO A 54 11.45 -16.45 -10.16
CA PRO A 54 12.54 -16.29 -11.12
C PRO A 54 12.86 -17.56 -11.94
N ASN A 55 12.42 -18.74 -11.50
CA ASN A 55 12.70 -20.03 -12.15
C ASN A 55 11.63 -21.08 -11.81
N MET A 56 11.71 -22.27 -12.43
CA MET A 56 10.74 -23.36 -12.23
C MET A 56 10.75 -23.98 -10.83
N GLU A 57 11.86 -23.93 -10.12
CA GLU A 57 11.94 -24.34 -8.72
C GLU A 57 11.08 -23.42 -7.85
N ALA A 58 11.26 -22.11 -8.01
CA ALA A 58 10.43 -21.10 -7.32
C ALA A 58 8.95 -21.22 -7.71
N ALA A 59 8.62 -21.58 -8.96
CA ALA A 59 7.23 -21.80 -9.38
C ALA A 59 6.58 -22.99 -8.66
N ARG A 60 7.31 -24.07 -8.43
CA ARG A 60 6.84 -25.22 -7.65
C ARG A 60 6.64 -24.84 -6.18
N SER A 61 7.62 -24.20 -5.56
CA SER A 61 7.50 -23.71 -4.18
C SER A 61 6.38 -22.69 -4.02
N PHE A 62 6.16 -21.84 -5.03
CA PHE A 62 5.03 -20.90 -5.04
C PHE A 62 3.68 -21.63 -4.98
N ALA A 63 3.53 -22.74 -5.70
CA ALA A 63 2.32 -23.54 -5.63
C ALA A 63 2.09 -24.13 -4.22
N ASP A 64 3.15 -24.56 -3.53
CA ASP A 64 3.03 -25.04 -2.15
C ASP A 64 2.67 -23.89 -1.20
N ILE A 65 3.24 -22.70 -1.37
CA ILE A 65 2.90 -21.49 -0.58
C ILE A 65 1.43 -21.12 -0.81
N CYS A 66 0.90 -21.22 -2.03
CA CYS A 66 -0.48 -20.88 -2.34
C CYS A 66 -1.50 -21.70 -1.54
N LYS A 67 -1.19 -22.98 -1.24
CA LYS A 67 -2.10 -23.89 -0.50
C LYS A 67 -2.38 -23.41 0.93
N ASP A 68 -1.36 -22.85 1.60
CA ASP A 68 -1.41 -22.50 3.01
C ASP A 68 -1.39 -20.99 3.27
N SER A 69 -1.40 -20.18 2.22
CA SER A 69 -1.39 -18.72 2.33
C SER A 69 -2.73 -18.16 2.82
N PRO A 70 -2.75 -17.34 3.88
CA PRO A 70 -3.96 -16.63 4.31
C PRO A 70 -4.32 -15.44 3.40
N LEU A 71 -3.46 -15.07 2.47
CA LEU A 71 -3.67 -13.96 1.54
C LEU A 71 -3.63 -14.44 0.09
N PRO A 72 -4.39 -13.80 -0.81
CA PRO A 72 -4.22 -13.96 -2.24
C PRO A 72 -2.79 -13.62 -2.68
N LEU A 73 -2.21 -14.47 -3.55
CA LEU A 73 -0.82 -14.32 -3.98
C LEU A 73 -0.70 -13.86 -5.42
N VAL A 74 0.25 -12.94 -5.64
CA VAL A 74 0.64 -12.45 -6.96
C VAL A 74 1.99 -13.04 -7.33
N ALA A 75 2.06 -13.77 -8.43
CA ALA A 75 3.32 -14.21 -9.01
C ALA A 75 3.94 -13.10 -9.86
N ASP A 76 5.17 -12.70 -9.52
CA ASP A 76 5.93 -11.67 -10.24
C ASP A 76 6.88 -12.32 -11.23
N ILE A 77 6.52 -12.26 -12.50
CA ILE A 77 7.24 -12.89 -13.63
C ILE A 77 7.91 -11.83 -14.49
N HIS A 78 9.17 -12.01 -14.80
CA HIS A 78 9.93 -11.00 -15.56
C HIS A 78 10.15 -11.37 -17.04
N PHE A 79 10.59 -12.59 -17.37
CA PHE A 79 11.06 -12.91 -18.72
C PHE A 79 10.48 -14.21 -19.32
N ASP A 80 10.26 -15.24 -18.51
CA ASP A 80 9.86 -16.55 -19.01
C ASP A 80 8.35 -16.77 -18.82
N TYR A 81 7.59 -16.79 -19.92
CA TYR A 81 6.15 -17.02 -19.93
C TYR A 81 5.73 -18.37 -19.31
N ARG A 82 6.62 -19.39 -19.36
CA ARG A 82 6.34 -20.71 -18.76
C ARG A 82 6.20 -20.64 -17.24
N LEU A 83 6.90 -19.69 -16.61
CA LEU A 83 6.79 -19.44 -15.18
C LEU A 83 5.42 -18.81 -14.84
N ALA A 84 4.90 -17.97 -15.73
CA ALA A 84 3.56 -17.41 -15.56
C ALA A 84 2.48 -18.50 -15.62
N ILE A 85 2.60 -19.41 -16.58
CA ILE A 85 1.72 -20.58 -16.72
C ILE A 85 1.81 -21.47 -15.47
N ALA A 86 3.02 -21.87 -15.06
CA ALA A 86 3.22 -22.72 -13.90
C ALA A 86 2.69 -22.09 -12.61
N ALA A 87 2.86 -20.76 -12.42
CA ALA A 87 2.33 -20.06 -11.28
C ALA A 87 0.79 -19.97 -11.31
N ALA A 88 0.19 -19.73 -12.47
CA ALA A 88 -1.25 -19.72 -12.65
C ALA A 88 -1.87 -21.10 -12.34
N GLU A 89 -1.25 -22.17 -12.84
CA GLU A 89 -1.64 -23.55 -12.54
C GLU A 89 -1.43 -23.89 -11.06
N GLY A 90 -0.39 -23.31 -10.44
CA GLY A 90 -0.02 -23.47 -9.04
C GLY A 90 -0.91 -22.70 -8.04
N GLY A 91 -1.93 -21.95 -8.49
CA GLY A 91 -2.88 -21.28 -7.60
C GLY A 91 -2.63 -19.77 -7.40
N ALA A 92 -1.85 -19.13 -8.29
CA ALA A 92 -1.73 -17.67 -8.27
C ALA A 92 -3.08 -16.99 -8.39
N SER A 93 -3.33 -16.00 -7.56
CA SER A 93 -4.54 -15.17 -7.63
C SER A 93 -4.41 -13.99 -8.62
N LYS A 94 -3.19 -13.65 -9.03
CA LYS A 94 -2.88 -12.68 -10.06
C LYS A 94 -1.48 -12.93 -10.63
N ILE A 95 -1.32 -12.74 -11.92
CA ILE A 95 -0.01 -12.77 -12.57
C ILE A 95 0.46 -11.34 -12.85
N ARG A 96 1.68 -11.01 -12.45
CA ARG A 96 2.33 -9.75 -12.85
C ARG A 96 3.37 -10.02 -13.91
N ILE A 97 3.20 -9.42 -15.06
CA ILE A 97 4.13 -9.49 -16.19
C ILE A 97 4.37 -8.10 -16.79
N ASN A 98 5.42 -8.02 -17.60
CA ASN A 98 5.53 -7.03 -18.65
C ASN A 98 5.42 -7.79 -19.98
N PRO A 99 4.28 -7.69 -20.71
CA PRO A 99 4.07 -8.46 -21.95
C PRO A 99 5.18 -8.30 -22.98
N GLY A 100 5.80 -7.11 -23.07
CA GLY A 100 6.95 -6.89 -23.96
C GLY A 100 8.20 -7.67 -23.60
N ASN A 101 8.35 -8.14 -22.35
CA ASN A 101 9.55 -8.86 -21.90
C ASN A 101 9.40 -10.38 -21.92
N ILE A 102 8.17 -10.91 -21.97
CA ILE A 102 7.94 -12.37 -21.93
C ILE A 102 8.02 -13.04 -23.31
N GLY A 103 8.16 -12.23 -24.37
CA GLY A 103 8.35 -12.68 -25.76
C GLY A 103 7.22 -12.28 -26.70
N GLY A 104 7.16 -12.93 -27.88
CA GLY A 104 6.19 -12.63 -28.92
C GLY A 104 4.75 -12.93 -28.58
N GLU A 105 3.83 -12.56 -29.48
CA GLU A 105 2.37 -12.68 -29.30
C GLU A 105 1.92 -14.10 -28.90
N ASP A 106 2.52 -15.15 -29.46
CA ASP A 106 2.20 -16.55 -29.12
C ASP A 106 2.43 -16.86 -27.65
N ARG A 107 3.48 -16.30 -27.03
CA ARG A 107 3.78 -16.49 -25.61
C ARG A 107 2.80 -15.72 -24.72
N VAL A 108 2.46 -14.48 -25.12
CA VAL A 108 1.43 -13.70 -24.45
C VAL A 108 0.09 -14.45 -24.52
N LYS A 109 -0.27 -14.98 -25.71
CA LYS A 109 -1.48 -15.77 -25.89
C LYS A 109 -1.53 -16.98 -24.97
N ALA A 110 -0.45 -17.77 -24.86
CA ALA A 110 -0.39 -18.92 -23.97
C ALA A 110 -0.64 -18.56 -22.49
N VAL A 111 -0.09 -17.45 -22.02
CA VAL A 111 -0.35 -16.95 -20.65
C VAL A 111 -1.81 -16.51 -20.49
N VAL A 112 -2.34 -15.78 -21.46
CA VAL A 112 -3.73 -15.30 -21.45
C VAL A 112 -4.72 -16.46 -21.43
N GLU A 113 -4.50 -17.52 -22.21
CA GLU A 113 -5.38 -18.69 -22.26
C GLU A 113 -5.51 -19.37 -20.88
N VAL A 114 -4.39 -19.57 -20.18
CA VAL A 114 -4.40 -20.13 -18.81
C VAL A 114 -5.06 -19.16 -17.81
N CYS A 115 -4.78 -17.87 -17.92
CA CYS A 115 -5.40 -16.88 -17.04
C CYS A 115 -6.92 -16.77 -17.25
N LYS A 116 -7.40 -16.89 -18.49
CA LYS A 116 -8.85 -16.96 -18.81
C LYS A 116 -9.50 -18.20 -18.20
N ASP A 117 -8.92 -19.37 -18.43
CA ASP A 117 -9.44 -20.65 -17.93
C ASP A 117 -9.60 -20.64 -16.40
N LYS A 118 -8.64 -20.03 -15.71
CA LYS A 118 -8.60 -19.98 -14.25
C LYS A 118 -9.19 -18.71 -13.64
N HIS A 119 -9.70 -17.79 -14.45
CA HIS A 119 -10.20 -16.48 -14.01
C HIS A 119 -9.19 -15.68 -13.19
N ILE A 120 -7.94 -15.68 -13.62
CA ILE A 120 -6.83 -14.99 -12.96
C ILE A 120 -6.55 -13.66 -13.68
N PRO A 121 -6.66 -12.50 -13.01
CA PRO A 121 -6.33 -11.23 -13.62
C PRO A 121 -4.81 -11.08 -13.86
N ILE A 122 -4.48 -10.30 -14.89
CA ILE A 122 -3.10 -9.96 -15.23
C ILE A 122 -2.82 -8.52 -14.81
N ARG A 123 -1.67 -8.27 -14.17
CA ARG A 123 -1.15 -6.93 -13.99
C ARG A 123 -0.01 -6.64 -14.95
N ILE A 124 -0.22 -5.64 -15.79
CA ILE A 124 0.85 -5.03 -16.59
C ILE A 124 1.70 -4.14 -15.69
N GLY A 125 3.02 -4.40 -15.68
CA GLY A 125 3.97 -3.62 -14.89
C GLY A 125 4.96 -2.86 -15.76
N VAL A 126 4.70 -1.58 -16.02
CA VAL A 126 5.64 -0.68 -16.69
C VAL A 126 6.51 0.02 -15.65
N ASN A 127 7.82 -0.02 -15.84
CA ASN A 127 8.78 0.69 -14.99
C ASN A 127 9.69 1.57 -15.88
N GLY A 128 9.99 2.78 -15.42
CA GLY A 128 10.86 3.71 -16.15
C GLY A 128 12.23 3.12 -16.50
N GLY A 129 12.81 2.30 -15.61
CA GLY A 129 14.12 1.65 -15.84
C GLY A 129 14.09 0.48 -16.83
N SER A 130 12.92 0.04 -17.31
CA SER A 130 12.76 -1.10 -18.24
C SER A 130 11.87 -0.77 -19.43
N LEU A 131 11.81 0.51 -19.81
CA LEU A 131 11.13 0.94 -21.04
C LEU A 131 11.85 0.41 -22.28
N ASP A 132 11.07 0.14 -23.33
CA ASP A 132 11.59 -0.22 -24.65
C ASP A 132 12.53 0.87 -25.20
N LYS A 133 13.63 0.46 -25.83
CA LYS A 133 14.62 1.37 -26.40
C LYS A 133 14.01 2.34 -27.42
N ARG A 134 13.04 1.89 -28.21
CA ARG A 134 12.30 2.70 -29.18
C ARG A 134 11.57 3.86 -28.50
N LEU A 135 10.96 3.63 -27.34
CA LEU A 135 10.30 4.67 -26.56
C LEU A 135 11.32 5.63 -25.92
N LEU A 136 12.45 5.10 -25.46
CA LEU A 136 13.54 5.95 -24.94
C LEU A 136 14.15 6.83 -26.04
N GLU A 137 14.30 6.33 -27.26
CA GLU A 137 14.74 7.12 -28.41
C GLU A 137 13.71 8.19 -28.80
N LYS A 138 12.42 7.85 -28.80
CA LYS A 138 11.32 8.79 -29.12
C LYS A 138 11.19 9.92 -28.09
N TYR A 139 11.32 9.63 -26.80
CA TYR A 139 11.05 10.59 -25.72
C TYR A 139 12.33 11.13 -25.04
N GLY A 140 13.50 10.62 -25.37
CA GLY A 140 14.80 11.01 -24.83
C GLY A 140 15.09 10.42 -23.43
N HIS A 141 14.07 10.20 -22.61
CA HIS A 141 14.16 9.64 -21.26
C HIS A 141 12.80 9.07 -20.82
N PRO A 142 12.69 8.38 -19.68
CA PRO A 142 11.42 7.86 -19.16
C PRO A 142 10.46 8.97 -18.73
N THR A 143 9.69 9.54 -19.69
CA THR A 143 8.67 10.54 -19.43
C THR A 143 7.34 9.89 -19.01
N ALA A 144 6.38 10.69 -18.55
CA ALA A 144 5.02 10.25 -18.27
C ALA A 144 4.34 9.68 -19.54
N GLU A 145 4.53 10.35 -20.67
CA GLU A 145 3.98 9.95 -21.98
C GLU A 145 4.58 8.61 -22.43
N ALA A 146 5.89 8.41 -22.26
CA ALA A 146 6.57 7.16 -22.59
C ALA A 146 6.03 5.98 -21.76
N LEU A 147 5.80 6.19 -20.46
CA LEU A 147 5.22 5.17 -19.58
C LEU A 147 3.79 4.82 -19.99
N VAL A 148 3.00 5.83 -20.33
CA VAL A 148 1.60 5.64 -20.74
C VAL A 148 1.52 4.95 -22.10
N GLU A 149 2.33 5.35 -23.09
CA GLU A 149 2.38 4.69 -24.40
C GLU A 149 2.75 3.22 -24.25
N SER A 150 3.81 2.91 -23.47
CA SER A 150 4.18 1.52 -23.16
C SER A 150 3.04 0.74 -22.50
N ALA A 151 2.31 1.35 -21.56
CA ALA A 151 1.17 0.71 -20.92
C ALA A 151 0.05 0.36 -21.91
N PHE A 152 -0.27 1.25 -22.84
CA PHE A 152 -1.28 1.01 -23.88
C PHE A 152 -0.84 -0.04 -24.90
N GLU A 153 0.41 -0.04 -25.34
CA GLU A 153 0.93 -1.09 -26.21
C GLU A 153 0.78 -2.48 -25.57
N HIS A 154 1.07 -2.59 -24.27
CA HIS A 154 0.91 -3.84 -23.53
C HIS A 154 -0.56 -4.22 -23.28
N LEU A 155 -1.45 -3.24 -23.07
CA LEU A 155 -2.90 -3.47 -23.00
C LEU A 155 -3.44 -4.02 -24.31
N GLU A 156 -3.03 -3.42 -25.43
CA GLU A 156 -3.44 -3.85 -26.77
C GLU A 156 -3.09 -5.32 -27.06
N LEU A 157 -1.92 -5.79 -26.59
CA LEU A 157 -1.53 -7.20 -26.70
C LEU A 157 -2.49 -8.15 -25.97
N LEU A 158 -3.00 -7.75 -24.81
CA LEU A 158 -3.99 -8.52 -24.05
C LEU A 158 -5.38 -8.40 -24.66
N GLU A 159 -5.79 -7.20 -25.08
CA GLU A 159 -7.09 -6.93 -25.69
C GLU A 159 -7.26 -7.65 -27.03
N LYS A 160 -6.21 -7.76 -27.85
CA LYS A 160 -6.20 -8.60 -29.07
C LYS A 160 -6.52 -10.06 -28.81
N GLN A 161 -6.20 -10.53 -27.61
CA GLN A 161 -6.56 -11.86 -27.14
C GLN A 161 -7.95 -11.90 -26.47
N GLY A 162 -8.70 -10.80 -26.46
CA GLY A 162 -9.99 -10.68 -25.76
C GLY A 162 -9.87 -10.80 -24.24
N PHE A 163 -8.78 -10.30 -23.64
CA PHE A 163 -8.53 -10.33 -22.21
C PHE A 163 -8.60 -8.93 -21.60
N TYR A 164 -9.52 -8.73 -20.67
CA TYR A 164 -9.84 -7.43 -20.07
C TYR A 164 -9.70 -7.40 -18.54
N ASP A 165 -9.52 -8.57 -17.89
CA ASP A 165 -9.28 -8.65 -16.44
C ASP A 165 -7.86 -8.19 -16.11
N THR A 166 -7.61 -6.93 -16.33
CA THR A 166 -6.28 -6.33 -16.32
C THR A 166 -6.21 -5.16 -15.36
N CYS A 167 -5.11 -5.10 -14.61
CA CYS A 167 -4.70 -3.96 -13.80
C CYS A 167 -3.37 -3.41 -14.36
N VAL A 168 -3.16 -2.12 -14.28
CA VAL A 168 -1.93 -1.49 -14.80
C VAL A 168 -1.14 -0.85 -13.67
N SER A 169 0.19 -0.92 -13.75
CA SER A 169 1.09 -0.13 -12.91
C SER A 169 2.15 0.54 -13.76
N MET A 170 2.30 1.84 -13.58
CA MET A 170 3.37 2.64 -14.15
C MET A 170 4.19 3.20 -13.00
N LYS A 171 5.44 2.77 -12.89
CA LYS A 171 6.32 3.13 -11.78
C LYS A 171 7.53 3.92 -12.26
N SER A 172 7.85 4.94 -11.48
CA SER A 172 9.06 5.75 -11.64
C SER A 172 9.70 5.97 -10.27
N SER A 173 11.00 6.21 -10.23
CA SER A 173 11.73 6.65 -9.04
C SER A 173 11.49 8.13 -8.73
N THR A 174 10.94 8.89 -9.69
CA THR A 174 10.57 10.29 -9.50
C THR A 174 9.06 10.43 -9.30
N VAL A 175 8.67 11.11 -8.23
CA VAL A 175 7.26 11.35 -7.87
C VAL A 175 6.52 12.11 -8.97
N PRO A 176 7.04 13.23 -9.52
CA PRO A 176 6.34 13.97 -10.57
C PRO A 176 6.02 13.12 -11.81
N THR A 177 6.98 12.33 -12.28
CA THR A 177 6.76 11.46 -13.47
C THR A 177 5.70 10.41 -13.20
N MET A 178 5.75 9.75 -12.04
CA MET A 178 4.77 8.71 -11.66
C MET A 178 3.36 9.29 -11.54
N VAL A 179 3.21 10.45 -10.90
CA VAL A 179 1.91 11.12 -10.74
C VAL A 179 1.37 11.59 -12.09
N ALA A 180 2.20 12.22 -12.93
CA ALA A 180 1.81 12.67 -14.26
C ALA A 180 1.38 11.48 -15.15
N ALA A 181 2.12 10.35 -15.12
CA ALA A 181 1.76 9.16 -15.89
C ALA A 181 0.41 8.57 -15.45
N ALA A 182 0.17 8.45 -14.15
CA ALA A 182 -1.09 7.91 -13.63
C ALA A 182 -2.29 8.83 -13.96
N ARG A 183 -2.13 10.15 -13.84
CA ARG A 183 -3.14 11.14 -14.23
C ARG A 183 -3.44 11.05 -15.72
N LEU A 184 -2.41 11.06 -16.56
CA LEU A 184 -2.57 10.96 -18.01
C LEU A 184 -3.25 9.65 -18.43
N PHE A 185 -2.86 8.53 -17.84
CA PHE A 185 -3.47 7.23 -18.09
C PHE A 185 -4.97 7.24 -17.74
N ARG A 186 -5.33 7.81 -16.58
CA ARG A 186 -6.73 7.87 -16.12
C ARG A 186 -7.63 8.70 -17.02
N THR A 187 -7.10 9.66 -17.77
CA THR A 187 -7.89 10.41 -18.76
C THR A 187 -8.24 9.59 -20.00
N LYS A 188 -7.57 8.46 -20.23
CA LYS A 188 -7.66 7.69 -21.48
C LYS A 188 -8.39 6.36 -21.34
N CYS A 189 -8.46 5.78 -20.13
CA CYS A 189 -9.10 4.48 -19.90
C CYS A 189 -9.54 4.30 -18.43
N ASP A 190 -10.29 3.23 -18.19
CA ASP A 190 -10.89 2.86 -16.91
C ASP A 190 -10.29 1.61 -16.26
N TYR A 191 -9.16 1.09 -16.74
CA TYR A 191 -8.47 -0.02 -16.09
C TYR A 191 -8.00 0.37 -14.69
N PRO A 192 -8.15 -0.54 -13.68
CA PRO A 192 -7.67 -0.29 -12.33
C PRO A 192 -6.15 -0.06 -12.31
N LEU A 193 -5.73 0.87 -11.43
CA LEU A 193 -4.33 1.23 -11.26
C LEU A 193 -3.75 0.70 -9.96
N HIS A 194 -2.58 0.07 -10.08
CA HIS A 194 -1.70 -0.22 -8.94
C HIS A 194 -0.64 0.88 -8.87
N ILE A 195 -0.73 1.74 -7.87
CA ILE A 195 0.15 2.88 -7.70
C ILE A 195 1.24 2.66 -6.65
N GLY A 196 2.35 3.33 -6.80
CA GLY A 196 3.47 3.31 -5.87
C GLY A 196 4.75 3.81 -6.52
N VAL A 197 5.57 4.50 -5.74
CA VAL A 197 6.90 4.94 -6.15
C VAL A 197 7.88 3.77 -6.02
N THR A 198 8.83 3.64 -6.93
CA THR A 198 9.88 2.61 -6.87
C THR A 198 11.23 3.24 -6.54
N GLU A 199 12.18 2.44 -6.04
CA GLU A 199 13.55 2.92 -5.74
C GLU A 199 13.57 4.15 -4.84
N THR A 200 12.77 4.11 -3.77
CA THR A 200 12.52 5.28 -2.93
C THR A 200 13.70 5.62 -2.01
N GLY A 201 14.62 4.66 -1.81
CA GLY A 201 15.80 4.83 -0.95
C GLY A 201 15.54 4.55 0.53
N PRO A 202 16.36 5.15 1.44
CA PRO A 202 16.23 4.94 2.88
C PRO A 202 14.85 5.30 3.42
N VAL A 203 14.44 4.69 4.53
CA VAL A 203 13.09 4.77 5.12
C VAL A 203 12.53 6.20 5.15
N ARG A 204 13.26 7.15 5.73
CA ARG A 204 12.81 8.54 5.84
C ARG A 204 12.46 9.17 4.48
N GLN A 205 13.34 9.01 3.49
CA GLN A 205 13.11 9.54 2.15
C GLN A 205 12.03 8.75 1.42
N GLY A 206 12.02 7.44 1.61
CA GLY A 206 11.04 6.53 1.03
C GLY A 206 9.61 6.83 1.49
N LEU A 207 9.42 7.11 2.76
CA LEU A 207 8.13 7.52 3.33
C LEU A 207 7.64 8.84 2.71
N ILE A 208 8.52 9.85 2.61
CA ILE A 208 8.15 11.15 2.02
C ILE A 208 7.76 10.98 0.55
N LYS A 209 8.58 10.28 -0.25
CA LYS A 209 8.28 10.05 -1.67
C LYS A 209 6.99 9.26 -1.86
N SER A 210 6.78 8.21 -1.05
CA SER A 210 5.57 7.38 -1.12
C SER A 210 4.33 8.17 -0.69
N ALA A 211 4.39 8.92 0.40
CA ALA A 211 3.29 9.75 0.87
C ALA A 211 2.92 10.82 -0.17
N MET A 212 3.90 11.50 -0.77
CA MET A 212 3.64 12.48 -1.82
C MET A 212 3.06 11.84 -3.08
N GLY A 213 3.68 10.77 -3.58
CA GLY A 213 3.28 10.17 -4.86
C GLY A 213 1.96 9.43 -4.78
N ILE A 214 1.79 8.57 -3.78
CA ILE A 214 0.55 7.82 -3.56
C ILE A 214 -0.54 8.77 -3.08
N GLY A 215 -0.26 9.64 -2.09
CA GLY A 215 -1.23 10.57 -1.53
C GLY A 215 -1.80 11.54 -2.56
N ALA A 216 -0.97 12.13 -3.43
CA ALA A 216 -1.45 13.01 -4.50
C ALA A 216 -2.45 12.31 -5.41
N LEU A 217 -2.20 11.07 -5.80
CA LEU A 217 -3.11 10.31 -6.66
C LEU A 217 -4.39 9.89 -5.94
N LEU A 218 -4.30 9.47 -4.68
CA LEU A 218 -5.46 9.09 -3.89
C LEU A 218 -6.41 10.28 -3.65
N LEU A 219 -5.88 11.49 -3.44
CA LEU A 219 -6.67 12.71 -3.31
C LEU A 219 -7.37 13.11 -4.62
N ASP A 220 -6.80 12.71 -5.78
CA ASP A 220 -7.44 12.85 -7.10
C ASP A 220 -8.47 11.72 -7.38
N GLY A 221 -8.67 10.77 -6.46
CA GLY A 221 -9.50 9.58 -6.70
C GLY A 221 -8.86 8.56 -7.64
N ILE A 222 -7.53 8.57 -7.78
CA ILE A 222 -6.76 7.69 -8.66
C ILE A 222 -5.97 6.67 -7.82
N GLY A 223 -6.15 5.39 -8.12
CA GLY A 223 -5.46 4.28 -7.46
C GLY A 223 -6.43 3.31 -6.79
N ASP A 224 -6.37 2.08 -7.23
CA ASP A 224 -7.27 1.00 -6.78
C ASP A 224 -6.49 0.01 -5.89
N THR A 225 -5.18 -0.07 -6.05
CA THR A 225 -4.27 -0.76 -5.14
C THR A 225 -2.99 0.02 -4.96
N ILE A 226 -2.38 -0.06 -3.77
CA ILE A 226 -1.14 0.64 -3.45
C ILE A 226 -0.04 -0.30 -2.96
N ARG A 227 1.21 0.07 -3.23
CA ARG A 227 2.37 -0.53 -2.58
C ARG A 227 3.39 0.57 -2.24
N VAL A 228 3.68 0.72 -0.95
CA VAL A 228 4.83 1.47 -0.48
C VAL A 228 6.10 0.64 -0.70
N SER A 229 7.19 1.26 -1.09
CA SER A 229 8.49 0.59 -1.26
C SER A 229 9.51 1.24 -0.35
N LEU A 230 10.08 0.47 0.57
CA LEU A 230 11.10 0.92 1.51
C LEU A 230 12.28 -0.06 1.49
N THR A 231 13.47 0.43 1.82
CA THR A 231 14.62 -0.44 2.12
C THR A 231 14.55 -0.81 3.60
N ASP A 232 13.55 -1.65 3.95
CA ASP A 232 13.24 -2.08 5.32
C ASP A 232 12.43 -3.40 5.30
N ASP A 233 11.97 -3.86 6.49
CA ASP A 233 11.03 -4.97 6.62
C ASP A 233 9.72 -4.64 5.87
N PRO A 234 9.21 -5.55 5.02
CA PRO A 234 7.96 -5.34 4.29
C PRO A 234 6.73 -5.04 5.16
N VAL A 235 6.75 -5.42 6.45
CA VAL A 235 5.69 -5.06 7.40
C VAL A 235 5.61 -3.53 7.60
N GLN A 236 6.76 -2.83 7.59
CA GLN A 236 6.80 -1.36 7.68
C GLN A 236 6.18 -0.70 6.44
N GLU A 237 6.29 -1.33 5.26
CA GLU A 237 5.59 -0.86 4.05
C GLU A 237 4.07 -0.90 4.22
N VAL A 238 3.54 -1.92 4.92
CA VAL A 238 2.09 -2.06 5.18
C VAL A 238 1.60 -0.99 6.16
N TYR A 239 2.34 -0.74 7.25
CA TYR A 239 2.00 0.32 8.19
C TYR A 239 2.00 1.69 7.50
N ALA A 240 3.05 2.01 6.75
CA ALA A 240 3.12 3.24 5.98
C ALA A 240 1.97 3.38 4.95
N ALA A 241 1.56 2.29 4.31
CA ALA A 241 0.43 2.28 3.39
C ALA A 241 -0.90 2.57 4.13
N ARG A 242 -1.09 2.01 5.33
CA ARG A 242 -2.26 2.30 6.18
C ARG A 242 -2.30 3.78 6.57
N ASP A 243 -1.16 4.34 6.98
CA ASP A 243 -1.06 5.75 7.39
C ASP A 243 -1.35 6.70 6.22
N ILE A 244 -0.85 6.39 5.01
CA ILE A 244 -1.16 7.15 3.80
C ILE A 244 -2.66 7.11 3.49
N LEU A 245 -3.31 5.93 3.60
CA LEU A 245 -4.74 5.80 3.37
C LEU A 245 -5.57 6.55 4.42
N LYS A 246 -5.14 6.54 5.69
CA LYS A 246 -5.76 7.34 6.76
C LYS A 246 -5.60 8.84 6.49
N ALA A 247 -4.39 9.28 6.17
CA ALA A 247 -4.11 10.68 5.85
C ALA A 247 -4.91 11.18 4.62
N ALA A 248 -5.19 10.29 3.66
CA ALA A 248 -6.03 10.59 2.51
C ALA A 248 -7.54 10.50 2.80
N GLY A 249 -7.96 10.16 4.03
CA GLY A 249 -9.38 10.01 4.42
C GLY A 249 -10.08 8.76 3.85
N LEU A 250 -9.31 7.82 3.28
CA LEU A 250 -9.83 6.61 2.63
C LEU A 250 -9.90 5.40 3.57
N ARG A 251 -9.34 5.52 4.75
CA ARG A 251 -9.36 4.48 5.78
C ARG A 251 -9.65 5.10 7.15
N LYS A 252 -10.56 4.50 7.91
CA LYS A 252 -10.98 5.01 9.23
C LYS A 252 -10.68 4.03 10.38
N ASP A 253 -10.27 2.81 10.10
CA ASP A 253 -9.93 1.81 11.13
C ASP A 253 -8.64 2.17 11.87
N GLY A 254 -8.61 1.82 13.15
CA GLY A 254 -7.51 2.09 14.05
C GLY A 254 -7.43 3.55 14.51
N VAL A 255 -6.55 3.80 15.46
CA VAL A 255 -6.41 5.10 16.12
C VAL A 255 -5.72 6.11 15.18
N ASN A 256 -6.26 7.32 15.14
CA ASN A 256 -5.61 8.49 14.58
C ASN A 256 -5.07 9.34 15.73
N ILE A 257 -3.75 9.49 15.86
CA ILE A 257 -3.13 10.31 16.89
C ILE A 257 -2.89 11.72 16.37
N VAL A 258 -3.42 12.71 17.09
CA VAL A 258 -3.20 14.13 16.82
C VAL A 258 -2.43 14.73 17.99
N SER A 259 -1.32 15.39 17.72
CA SER A 259 -0.53 16.06 18.75
C SER A 259 -0.11 17.46 18.30
N CYS A 260 -0.02 18.39 19.23
CA CYS A 260 0.51 19.71 18.93
C CYS A 260 2.06 19.64 18.76
N PRO A 261 2.64 20.52 17.94
CA PRO A 261 4.09 20.66 17.91
C PRO A 261 4.59 21.18 19.26
N THR A 262 5.79 20.75 19.66
CA THR A 262 6.43 21.29 20.86
C THR A 262 6.68 22.79 20.70
N CYS A 263 6.28 23.58 21.69
CA CYS A 263 6.49 25.04 21.73
C CYS A 263 6.82 25.50 23.15
N GLY A 264 7.12 26.78 23.36
CA GLY A 264 7.45 27.35 24.66
C GLY A 264 6.35 27.25 25.73
N ARG A 265 5.13 26.83 25.36
CA ARG A 265 4.01 26.58 26.30
C ARG A 265 3.93 25.13 26.78
N THR A 266 4.69 24.21 26.18
CA THR A 266 4.70 22.80 26.58
C THR A 266 5.15 22.65 28.04
N ARG A 267 4.38 21.91 28.85
CA ARG A 267 4.58 21.72 30.31
C ARG A 267 4.89 20.30 30.74
N ILE A 268 4.92 19.37 29.77
CA ILE A 268 5.16 17.95 29.99
C ILE A 268 6.19 17.43 28.99
N ASP A 269 6.72 16.25 29.23
CA ASP A 269 7.44 15.49 28.21
C ASP A 269 6.45 15.02 27.14
N LEU A 270 6.09 15.94 26.22
CA LEU A 270 5.12 15.66 25.17
C LEU A 270 5.63 14.61 24.19
N ILE A 271 6.90 14.67 23.80
CA ILE A 271 7.49 13.73 22.83
C ILE A 271 7.46 12.31 23.43
N GLY A 272 7.92 12.13 24.66
CA GLY A 272 7.89 10.84 25.31
C GLY A 272 6.48 10.30 25.54
N LEU A 273 5.51 11.18 25.84
CA LEU A 273 4.11 10.79 26.01
C LEU A 273 3.47 10.35 24.69
N VAL A 274 3.66 11.11 23.61
CA VAL A 274 3.15 10.74 22.27
C VAL A 274 3.70 9.40 21.83
N ASN A 275 5.01 9.16 21.98
CA ASN A 275 5.62 7.89 21.60
C ASN A 275 5.05 6.71 22.41
N ARG A 276 4.79 6.91 23.71
CA ARG A 276 4.17 5.88 24.56
C ARG A 276 2.70 5.62 24.19
N VAL A 277 1.95 6.65 23.84
CA VAL A 277 0.56 6.52 23.35
C VAL A 277 0.53 5.78 22.02
N ASP A 278 1.40 6.15 21.08
CA ASP A 278 1.51 5.52 19.77
C ASP A 278 1.81 4.02 19.88
N GLU A 279 2.84 3.66 20.67
CA GLU A 279 3.19 2.25 20.86
C GLU A 279 2.08 1.46 21.58
N ALA A 280 1.40 2.06 22.56
CA ALA A 280 0.32 1.40 23.29
C ALA A 280 -0.93 1.18 22.41
N LEU A 281 -1.17 2.05 21.44
CA LEU A 281 -2.36 2.00 20.57
C LEU A 281 -2.09 1.42 19.18
N LYS A 282 -0.88 1.00 18.87
CA LYS A 282 -0.44 0.49 17.58
C LYS A 282 -1.33 -0.61 16.99
N ASN A 283 -1.84 -1.49 17.84
CA ASN A 283 -2.72 -2.61 17.46
C ASN A 283 -4.20 -2.36 17.79
N CYS A 284 -4.56 -1.15 18.20
CA CYS A 284 -5.94 -0.80 18.47
C CYS A 284 -6.67 -0.57 17.14
N GLU A 285 -7.73 -1.34 16.89
CA GLU A 285 -8.52 -1.25 15.65
C GLU A 285 -9.71 -0.28 15.75
N LYS A 286 -9.95 0.30 16.94
CA LYS A 286 -11.06 1.25 17.14
C LYS A 286 -10.88 2.49 16.26
N PRO A 287 -11.90 2.91 15.50
CA PRO A 287 -11.83 4.06 14.61
C PRO A 287 -11.99 5.37 15.39
N ILE A 288 -11.02 5.70 16.25
CA ILE A 288 -11.05 6.86 17.13
C ILE A 288 -9.88 7.81 16.86
N THR A 289 -10.09 9.09 17.15
CA THR A 289 -9.05 10.11 17.19
C THR A 289 -8.64 10.39 18.61
N VAL A 290 -7.36 10.21 18.93
CA VAL A 290 -6.74 10.45 20.23
C VAL A 290 -5.86 11.68 20.14
N ALA A 291 -6.10 12.69 20.97
CA ALA A 291 -5.31 13.91 21.02
C ALA A 291 -4.33 13.91 22.19
N VAL A 292 -3.06 14.30 21.94
CA VAL A 292 -2.04 14.46 22.97
C VAL A 292 -1.48 15.88 22.91
N MET A 293 -1.85 16.71 23.88
CA MET A 293 -1.54 18.13 23.87
C MET A 293 -0.60 18.52 25.00
N GLY A 294 0.45 19.29 24.67
CA GLY A 294 1.51 19.67 25.59
C GLY A 294 1.15 20.76 26.60
N CYS A 295 0.00 21.44 26.48
CA CYS A 295 -0.46 22.46 27.42
C CYS A 295 -1.99 22.52 27.48
N VAL A 296 -2.51 22.98 28.62
CA VAL A 296 -3.95 23.13 28.87
C VAL A 296 -4.56 24.40 28.26
N VAL A 297 -3.74 25.31 27.71
CA VAL A 297 -4.22 26.59 27.19
C VAL A 297 -4.93 26.42 25.84
N ASN A 298 -4.27 25.79 24.89
CA ASN A 298 -4.81 25.59 23.54
C ASN A 298 -5.27 24.12 23.31
N GLY A 299 -4.79 23.19 24.16
CA GLY A 299 -5.05 21.77 24.01
C GLY A 299 -6.53 21.42 23.84
N PRO A 300 -7.43 21.87 24.70
CA PRO A 300 -8.86 21.57 24.59
C PRO A 300 -9.50 22.15 23.31
N GLY A 301 -9.00 23.28 22.82
CA GLY A 301 -9.50 23.92 21.59
C GLY A 301 -9.02 23.20 20.31
N GLU A 302 -7.73 22.87 20.24
CA GLU A 302 -7.13 22.18 19.10
C GLU A 302 -7.56 20.70 19.02
N ALA A 303 -7.97 20.12 20.14
CA ALA A 303 -8.39 18.73 20.23
C ALA A 303 -9.92 18.54 20.37
N ARG A 304 -10.71 19.57 20.08
CA ARG A 304 -12.20 19.52 20.22
C ARG A 304 -12.83 18.43 19.37
N GLU A 305 -12.26 18.16 18.20
CA GLU A 305 -12.73 17.16 17.24
C GLU A 305 -12.28 15.73 17.61
N ALA A 306 -11.37 15.57 18.59
CA ALA A 306 -10.92 14.26 19.02
C ALA A 306 -11.93 13.57 19.91
N ASP A 307 -12.04 12.24 19.78
CA ASP A 307 -12.94 11.44 20.62
C ASP A 307 -12.50 11.46 22.08
N ILE A 308 -11.18 11.40 22.31
CA ILE A 308 -10.56 11.45 23.63
C ILE A 308 -9.16 12.06 23.55
N GLY A 309 -8.67 12.64 24.63
CA GLY A 309 -7.28 13.12 24.64
C GLY A 309 -6.79 13.56 26.00
N ILE A 310 -5.50 13.93 26.01
CA ILE A 310 -4.74 14.46 27.14
C ILE A 310 -4.30 15.88 26.85
N ALA A 311 -4.37 16.78 27.84
CA ALA A 311 -3.72 18.07 27.83
C ALA A 311 -2.83 18.23 29.07
N GLY A 312 -1.53 18.52 28.87
CA GLY A 312 -0.54 18.59 29.95
C GLY A 312 -0.52 19.92 30.72
N GLY A 313 -0.27 19.86 32.02
CA GLY A 313 0.04 20.97 32.91
C GLY A 313 1.31 20.67 33.72
N ASP A 314 1.72 21.59 34.61
CA ASP A 314 2.93 21.42 35.46
C ASP A 314 2.71 20.30 36.50
N GLY A 315 3.29 19.11 36.27
CA GLY A 315 3.16 17.94 37.13
C GLY A 315 1.78 17.25 37.12
N TRP A 316 0.87 17.74 36.30
CA TRP A 316 -0.47 17.19 36.14
C TRP A 316 -0.95 17.32 34.71
N GLY A 317 -2.10 16.75 34.43
CA GLY A 317 -2.80 16.95 33.15
C GLY A 317 -4.29 16.69 33.28
N MET A 318 -4.98 16.85 32.18
CA MET A 318 -6.42 16.57 32.10
C MET A 318 -6.72 15.60 30.97
N ILE A 319 -7.68 14.74 31.20
CA ILE A 319 -8.33 13.95 30.16
C ILE A 319 -9.58 14.70 29.72
N PHE A 320 -9.81 14.72 28.41
CA PHE A 320 -11.04 15.27 27.84
C PHE A 320 -11.63 14.27 26.82
N GLU A 321 -12.93 14.27 26.73
CA GLU A 321 -13.72 13.49 25.78
C GLU A 321 -14.59 14.44 24.97
N LYS A 322 -14.49 14.38 23.63
CA LYS A 322 -15.25 15.27 22.71
C LYS A 322 -15.18 16.74 23.11
N GLY A 323 -13.99 17.20 23.48
CA GLY A 323 -13.73 18.57 23.87
C GLY A 323 -14.16 18.95 25.31
N VAL A 324 -14.74 18.02 26.07
CA VAL A 324 -15.17 18.26 27.47
C VAL A 324 -14.15 17.68 28.44
N GLN A 325 -13.65 18.46 29.37
CA GLN A 325 -12.77 17.96 30.45
C GLN A 325 -13.57 16.99 31.32
N VAL A 326 -13.04 15.77 31.48
CA VAL A 326 -13.65 14.70 32.28
C VAL A 326 -12.88 14.37 33.55
N GLU A 327 -11.56 14.57 33.55
CA GLU A 327 -10.72 14.21 34.70
C GLU A 327 -9.44 15.03 34.73
N LYS A 328 -8.92 15.28 35.95
CA LYS A 328 -7.64 15.93 36.21
C LYS A 328 -6.77 14.97 37.04
N LEU A 329 -5.58 14.64 36.59
CA LEU A 329 -4.72 13.62 37.17
C LEU A 329 -3.24 14.07 37.23
N PRO A 330 -2.44 13.45 38.13
CA PRO A 330 -0.98 13.54 38.06
C PRO A 330 -0.48 13.06 36.70
N TYR A 331 0.67 13.60 36.24
CA TYR A 331 1.25 13.28 34.94
C TYR A 331 1.42 11.77 34.70
N ASP A 332 1.91 11.04 35.71
CA ASP A 332 2.20 9.59 35.58
C ASP A 332 0.93 8.73 35.44
N GLU A 333 -0.22 9.25 35.85
CA GLU A 333 -1.51 8.55 35.76
C GLU A 333 -2.26 8.81 34.44
N LEU A 334 -1.82 9.78 33.65
CA LEU A 334 -2.53 10.20 32.42
C LEU A 334 -2.62 9.07 31.38
N LEU A 335 -1.51 8.39 31.08
CA LEU A 335 -1.51 7.33 30.08
C LEU A 335 -2.34 6.11 30.52
N PRO A 336 -2.18 5.55 31.74
CA PRO A 336 -3.04 4.48 32.20
C PRO A 336 -4.53 4.81 32.17
N ALA A 337 -4.90 6.02 32.59
CA ALA A 337 -6.29 6.47 32.59
C ALA A 337 -6.83 6.65 31.16
N LEU A 338 -6.03 7.20 30.22
CA LEU A 338 -6.39 7.29 28.82
C LEU A 338 -6.67 5.91 28.21
N LEU A 339 -5.76 4.96 28.39
CA LEU A 339 -5.90 3.61 27.84
C LEU A 339 -7.15 2.91 28.38
N LYS A 340 -7.39 2.98 29.71
CA LYS A 340 -8.58 2.42 30.34
C LYS A 340 -9.88 2.98 29.75
N ARG A 341 -9.92 4.29 29.44
CA ARG A 341 -11.10 4.93 28.83
C ARG A 341 -11.26 4.53 27.37
N ILE A 342 -10.15 4.41 26.63
CA ILE A 342 -10.17 3.91 25.25
C ILE A 342 -10.71 2.48 25.17
N GLU A 343 -10.37 1.62 26.13
CA GLU A 343 -10.93 0.26 26.21
C GLU A 343 -12.45 0.25 26.38
N ALA A 344 -12.99 1.25 27.07
CA ALA A 344 -14.42 1.39 27.36
C ALA A 344 -15.25 2.04 26.23
N LEU A 345 -14.58 2.73 25.26
CA LEU A 345 -15.22 3.26 24.05
C LEU A 345 -15.57 2.13 23.07
#